data_3d165f4a64ca824b9667c912d68ce1a0
#
_entry.id   3d165f4a64ca824b9667c912d68ce1a0
#
_cell.length_a   1.000
_cell.length_b   1.000
_cell.length_c   1.000
_cell.angle_alpha   90.00
_cell.angle_beta   90.00
_cell.angle_gamma   90.00
#
_symmetry.space_group_name_H-M   'P 1'
#
loop_
_entity.id
_entity.type
_entity.pdbx_description
1 polymer ?
#
loop_
_entity_poly.entity_id
_entity_poly.type
_entity_poly.pdbx_seq_one_letter_code
_entity_poly.pdbx_strand_id
1 'polypeptide(L)'
;MTEEFNGEIIEYDFYGFENAASAEEMKQGKVGKLIGIGNSMTPILKSRQPVICSPITDETILKKGDIVFCKVRGNYYLHKIHAVKGKNKRFLIGNNHGHINGWTKRSNIFGIVTKIL
;
A
#
# COMPACT_ATOMS: atom_id res chain seq x y z
N MET A 1 3.13 -18.00 4.74
CA MET A 1 1.74 -18.19 5.20
C MET A 1 0.82 -18.30 4.01
N THR A 2 -0.23 -19.08 4.14
CA THR A 2 -1.24 -19.25 3.10
C THR A 2 -2.62 -19.20 3.70
N GLU A 3 -3.59 -18.76 2.91
CA GLU A 3 -5.01 -18.89 3.24
C GLU A 3 -5.82 -19.06 1.95
N GLU A 4 -7.03 -19.57 2.08
CA GLU A 4 -7.95 -19.68 0.96
C GLU A 4 -8.96 -18.54 0.99
N PHE A 5 -9.16 -17.90 -0.15
CA PHE A 5 -10.15 -16.85 -0.34
C PHE A 5 -10.84 -17.06 -1.69
N ASN A 6 -12.14 -17.28 -1.67
CA ASN A 6 -12.94 -17.54 -2.89
C ASN A 6 -12.35 -18.66 -3.77
N GLY A 7 -11.88 -19.75 -3.16
CA GLY A 7 -11.29 -20.88 -3.87
C GLY A 7 -9.86 -20.66 -4.35
N GLU A 8 -9.29 -19.50 -4.10
CA GLU A 8 -7.93 -19.16 -4.47
C GLU A 8 -7.00 -19.27 -3.26
N ILE A 9 -5.80 -19.83 -3.47
CA ILE A 9 -4.79 -19.90 -2.42
C ILE A 9 -3.97 -18.63 -2.48
N ILE A 10 -3.97 -17.89 -1.36
CA ILE A 10 -3.25 -16.63 -1.22
C ILE A 10 -2.01 -16.87 -0.36
N GLU A 11 -0.84 -16.53 -0.90
CA GLU A 11 0.43 -16.65 -0.19
C GLU A 11 0.93 -15.28 0.25
N TYR A 12 1.46 -15.21 1.48
CA TYR A 12 2.08 -14.00 2.01
C TYR A 12 3.11 -14.37 3.08
N ASP A 13 4.08 -13.48 3.30
CA ASP A 13 5.21 -13.75 4.22
C ASP A 13 4.97 -13.25 5.63
N PHE A 14 4.15 -12.19 5.76
CA PHE A 14 3.83 -11.61 7.07
C PHE A 14 2.42 -11.02 7.07
N TYR A 15 1.91 -10.80 8.27
CA TYR A 15 0.61 -10.18 8.53
C TYR A 15 0.83 -8.99 9.45
N GLY A 16 0.29 -7.83 9.09
CA GLY A 16 0.50 -6.64 9.90
C GLY A 16 -0.42 -5.49 9.54
N PHE A 17 -0.14 -4.34 10.18
CA PHE A 17 -0.86 -3.10 10.00
C PHE A 17 -0.02 -2.11 9.19
N GLU A 18 -0.61 -0.97 8.85
CA GLU A 18 0.09 0.13 8.17
C GLU A 18 1.02 0.87 9.17
N ASN A 19 2.15 0.28 9.48
CA ASN A 19 3.09 0.80 10.46
C ASN A 19 4.55 0.52 10.09
N ALA A 20 5.47 0.99 10.93
CA ALA A 20 6.90 0.86 10.71
C ALA A 20 7.37 -0.60 10.64
N ALA A 21 6.80 -1.48 11.45
CA ALA A 21 7.18 -2.89 11.46
C ALA A 21 6.87 -3.55 10.11
N SER A 22 5.69 -3.30 9.56
CA SER A 22 5.30 -3.81 8.25
C SER A 22 6.15 -3.21 7.13
N ALA A 23 6.49 -1.92 7.22
CA ALA A 23 7.36 -1.27 6.26
C ALA A 23 8.73 -1.93 6.20
N GLU A 24 9.28 -2.27 7.35
CA GLU A 24 10.59 -2.95 7.43
C GLU A 24 10.55 -4.34 6.79
N GLU A 25 9.51 -5.11 7.05
CA GLU A 25 9.30 -6.42 6.42
C GLU A 25 9.22 -6.27 4.89
N MET A 26 8.48 -5.28 4.42
CA MET A 26 8.29 -5.05 2.99
C MET A 26 9.59 -4.60 2.30
N LYS A 27 10.42 -3.80 2.97
CA LYS A 27 11.74 -3.41 2.47
C LYS A 27 12.67 -4.61 2.28
N GLN A 28 12.46 -5.69 3.02
CA GLN A 28 13.20 -6.94 2.88
C GLN A 28 12.69 -7.81 1.73
N GLY A 29 11.75 -7.33 0.95
CA GLY A 29 11.20 -8.06 -0.19
C GLY A 29 10.06 -9.01 0.14
N LYS A 30 9.47 -8.89 1.32
CA LYS A 30 8.40 -9.78 1.78
C LYS A 30 7.03 -9.27 1.37
N VAL A 31 6.16 -10.17 0.95
CA VAL A 31 4.76 -9.90 0.63
C VAL A 31 3.96 -9.92 1.93
N GLY A 32 3.16 -8.89 2.15
CA GLY A 32 2.39 -8.76 3.38
C GLY A 32 0.88 -8.82 3.17
N LYS A 33 0.20 -9.42 4.14
CA LYS A 33 -1.24 -9.23 4.31
C LYS A 33 -1.41 -8.06 5.28
N LEU A 34 -1.93 -6.94 4.79
CA LEU A 34 -2.02 -5.70 5.56
C LEU A 34 -3.46 -5.33 5.88
N ILE A 35 -3.63 -4.71 7.04
CA ILE A 35 -4.90 -4.13 7.48
C ILE A 35 -4.70 -2.66 7.78
N GLY A 36 -5.51 -1.81 7.14
CA GLY A 36 -5.65 -0.41 7.50
C GLY A 36 -6.90 -0.20 8.34
N ILE A 37 -6.87 0.81 9.20
CA ILE A 37 -7.99 1.15 10.08
C ILE A 37 -8.53 2.51 9.68
N GLY A 38 -9.87 2.62 9.64
CA GLY A 38 -10.57 3.85 9.28
C GLY A 38 -11.24 3.78 7.92
N ASN A 39 -11.95 4.84 7.56
CA ASN A 39 -12.79 4.88 6.36
C ASN A 39 -12.22 5.75 5.24
N SER A 40 -10.93 6.09 5.32
CA SER A 40 -10.27 6.99 4.36
C SER A 40 -10.27 6.47 2.93
N MET A 41 -10.40 5.15 2.74
CA MET A 41 -10.38 4.52 1.42
C MET A 41 -11.71 3.91 0.99
N THR A 42 -12.80 4.17 1.72
CA THR A 42 -14.11 3.69 1.30
C THR A 42 -14.55 4.39 0.01
N PRO A 43 -15.33 3.74 -0.86
CA PRO A 43 -15.80 2.34 -0.75
C PRO A 43 -14.81 1.30 -1.27
N ILE A 44 -13.62 1.70 -1.74
CA ILE A 44 -12.61 0.77 -2.28
C ILE A 44 -12.13 -0.18 -1.20
N LEU A 45 -11.77 0.36 -0.04
CA LEU A 45 -11.38 -0.42 1.14
C LEU A 45 -12.24 -0.01 2.32
N LYS A 46 -12.83 -0.99 2.98
CA LYS A 46 -13.51 -0.79 4.26
C LYS A 46 -12.48 -0.84 5.39
N SER A 47 -12.83 -0.24 6.53
CA SER A 47 -11.99 -0.37 7.72
C SER A 47 -11.73 -1.83 8.06
N ARG A 48 -10.49 -2.18 8.34
CA ARG A 48 -10.02 -3.52 8.70
C ARG A 48 -10.15 -4.55 7.58
N GLN A 49 -10.41 -4.13 6.35
CA GLN A 49 -10.43 -5.03 5.20
C GLN A 49 -9.00 -5.43 4.83
N PRO A 50 -8.66 -6.72 4.85
CA PRO A 50 -7.30 -7.14 4.52
C PRO A 50 -7.00 -6.98 3.03
N VAL A 51 -5.75 -6.65 2.73
CA VAL A 51 -5.23 -6.59 1.36
C VAL A 51 -3.92 -7.34 1.30
N ILE A 52 -3.59 -7.86 0.13
CA ILE A 52 -2.24 -8.33 -0.16
C ILE A 52 -1.47 -7.18 -0.78
N CYS A 53 -0.32 -6.90 -0.21
CA CYS A 53 0.57 -5.85 -0.64
C CYS A 53 1.93 -6.45 -0.99
N SER A 54 2.39 -6.20 -2.21
CA SER A 54 3.66 -6.72 -2.70
C SER A 54 4.71 -5.63 -2.72
N PRO A 55 5.98 -5.94 -2.38
CA PRO A 55 7.06 -4.95 -2.44
C PRO A 55 7.19 -4.38 -3.85
N ILE A 56 7.56 -3.12 -3.94
CA ILE A 56 7.95 -2.55 -5.24
C ILE A 56 9.44 -2.79 -5.46
N THR A 57 9.82 -2.84 -6.74
CA THR A 57 11.21 -2.92 -7.19
C THR A 57 11.53 -1.68 -8.02
N ASP A 58 12.78 -1.54 -8.44
CA ASP A 58 13.17 -0.44 -9.32
C ASP A 58 12.44 -0.47 -10.66
N GLU A 59 11.94 -1.64 -11.06
CA GLU A 59 11.23 -1.84 -12.32
C GLU A 59 9.73 -1.61 -12.20
N THR A 60 9.19 -1.50 -11.00
CA THR A 60 7.77 -1.29 -10.78
C THR A 60 7.36 0.10 -11.27
N ILE A 61 6.39 0.15 -12.18
CA ILE A 61 5.81 1.41 -12.64
C ILE A 61 4.55 1.68 -11.83
N LEU A 62 4.58 2.75 -11.07
CA LEU A 62 3.46 3.20 -10.26
C LEU A 62 2.66 4.25 -11.04
N LYS A 63 1.34 4.23 -10.90
CA LYS A 63 0.47 5.14 -11.63
C LYS A 63 -0.66 5.66 -10.76
N LYS A 64 -1.26 6.75 -11.20
CA LYS A 64 -2.45 7.32 -10.58
C LYS A 64 -3.52 6.24 -10.40
N GLY A 65 -4.09 6.18 -9.20
CA GLY A 65 -5.10 5.20 -8.83
C GLY A 65 -4.56 3.98 -8.11
N ASP A 66 -3.26 3.70 -8.20
CA ASP A 66 -2.67 2.59 -7.44
C ASP A 66 -2.80 2.84 -5.94
N ILE A 67 -3.17 1.80 -5.20
CA ILE A 67 -3.20 1.83 -3.74
C ILE A 67 -1.86 1.30 -3.26
N VAL A 68 -1.17 2.09 -2.44
CA VAL A 68 0.17 1.79 -1.99
C VAL A 68 0.28 1.88 -0.47
N PHE A 69 1.16 1.07 0.09
CA PHE A 69 1.60 1.21 1.47
C PHE A 69 2.83 2.10 1.46
N CYS A 70 2.73 3.24 2.12
CA CYS A 70 3.72 4.30 2.00
C CYS A 70 3.86 5.13 3.28
N LYS A 71 4.87 6.00 3.27
CA LYS A 71 5.12 6.97 4.33
C LYS A 71 5.10 8.37 3.76
N VAL A 72 4.35 9.27 4.38
CA VAL A 72 4.29 10.69 4.01
C VAL A 72 4.43 11.53 5.28
N ARG A 73 5.41 12.40 5.31
CA ARG A 73 5.65 13.31 6.47
C ARG A 73 5.72 12.56 7.80
N GLY A 74 6.36 11.39 7.80
CA GLY A 74 6.55 10.58 9.01
C GLY A 74 5.40 9.67 9.38
N ASN A 75 4.29 9.68 8.65
CA ASN A 75 3.13 8.83 8.93
C ASN A 75 2.96 7.75 7.87
N TYR A 76 2.50 6.58 8.28
CA TYR A 76 2.28 5.44 7.41
C TYR A 76 0.84 5.39 6.96
N TYR A 77 0.63 5.10 5.66
CA TYR A 77 -0.69 5.07 5.04
C TYR A 77 -0.82 3.91 4.07
N LEU A 78 -2.03 3.39 3.97
CA LEU A 78 -2.47 2.54 2.89
C LEU A 78 -3.45 3.38 2.06
N HIS A 79 -2.92 4.25 1.21
CA HIS A 79 -3.64 5.27 0.46
C HIS A 79 -3.33 5.19 -1.03
N LYS A 80 -3.98 6.03 -1.82
CA LYS A 80 -3.81 5.96 -3.27
C LYS A 80 -2.93 7.08 -3.81
N ILE A 81 -2.36 6.81 -4.98
CA ILE A 81 -1.58 7.77 -5.74
C ILE A 81 -2.55 8.66 -6.52
N HIS A 82 -2.48 9.98 -6.30
CA HIS A 82 -3.28 10.97 -7.01
C HIS A 82 -2.54 11.59 -8.20
N ALA A 83 -1.22 11.61 -8.16
CA ALA A 83 -0.39 12.13 -9.25
C ALA A 83 1.02 11.55 -9.16
N VAL A 84 1.69 11.49 -10.30
CA VAL A 84 3.05 10.98 -10.44
C VAL A 84 3.87 12.02 -11.21
N LYS A 85 5.11 12.26 -10.76
CA LYS A 85 6.05 13.14 -11.50
C LYS A 85 7.49 12.66 -11.34
N GLY A 86 8.41 13.29 -12.07
CA GLY A 86 9.85 13.02 -11.98
C GLY A 86 10.24 11.65 -12.50
N LYS A 87 9.63 11.18 -13.58
CA LYS A 87 9.88 9.86 -14.16
C LYS A 87 9.64 8.73 -13.16
N ASN A 88 8.46 8.76 -12.54
CA ASN A 88 8.06 7.76 -11.53
C ASN A 88 8.90 7.81 -10.25
N LYS A 89 9.29 9.00 -9.80
CA LYS A 89 10.10 9.19 -8.59
C LYS A 89 9.40 9.95 -7.47
N ARG A 90 8.34 10.72 -7.79
CA ARG A 90 7.58 11.50 -6.81
C ARG A 90 6.11 11.22 -6.96
N PHE A 91 5.43 11.08 -5.84
CA PHE A 91 4.03 10.60 -5.80
C PHE A 91 3.21 11.48 -4.86
N LEU A 92 2.07 11.94 -5.35
CA LEU A 92 1.10 12.65 -4.52
C LEU A 92 0.16 11.63 -3.91
N ILE A 93 0.16 11.54 -2.58
CA ILE A 93 -0.59 10.54 -1.83
C ILE A 93 -1.80 11.19 -1.19
N GLY A 94 -2.91 10.49 -1.23
CA GLY A 94 -4.13 10.94 -0.59
C GLY A 94 -5.14 9.81 -0.40
N ASN A 95 -6.25 10.14 0.26
CA ASN A 95 -7.32 9.18 0.48
C ASN A 95 -8.30 9.15 -0.70
N ASN A 96 -9.37 8.39 -0.55
CA ASN A 96 -10.40 8.26 -1.59
C ASN A 96 -11.51 9.31 -1.49
N HIS A 97 -11.36 10.30 -0.60
CA HIS A 97 -12.33 11.36 -0.35
C HIS A 97 -11.79 12.76 -0.66
N GLY A 98 -10.69 12.83 -1.42
CA GLY A 98 -10.10 14.11 -1.84
C GLY A 98 -9.12 14.72 -0.85
N HIS A 99 -8.88 14.12 0.30
CA HIS A 99 -7.85 14.61 1.23
C HIS A 99 -6.46 14.21 0.73
N ILE A 100 -5.58 15.19 0.61
CA ILE A 100 -4.21 14.98 0.15
C ILE A 100 -3.25 15.01 1.34
N ASN A 101 -2.46 13.94 1.49
CA ASN A 101 -1.44 13.84 2.53
C ASN A 101 -0.17 14.61 2.14
N GLY A 102 0.18 14.59 0.87
CA GLY A 102 1.35 15.29 0.34
C GLY A 102 2.14 14.47 -0.66
N TRP A 103 3.23 15.08 -1.14
CA TRP A 103 4.19 14.42 -2.03
C TRP A 103 5.16 13.58 -1.22
N THR A 104 5.53 12.42 -1.74
CA THR A 104 6.56 11.58 -1.16
C THR A 104 7.46 11.01 -2.24
N LYS A 105 8.67 10.65 -1.85
CA LYS A 105 9.67 10.08 -2.76
C LYS A 105 9.47 8.56 -2.88
N ARG A 106 10.04 7.98 -3.94
CA ARG A 106 9.89 6.56 -4.23
C ARG A 106 10.36 5.65 -3.08
N SER A 107 11.43 6.01 -2.37
CA SER A 107 11.92 5.21 -1.24
C SER A 107 10.94 5.14 -0.06
N ASN A 108 9.90 5.96 -0.05
CA ASN A 108 8.82 5.92 0.92
C ASN A 108 7.59 5.15 0.43
N ILE A 109 7.65 4.54 -0.73
CA ILE A 109 6.63 3.61 -1.23
C ILE A 109 7.15 2.20 -0.97
N PHE A 110 6.53 1.48 -0.05
CA PHE A 110 7.01 0.17 0.38
C PHE A 110 6.42 -0.96 -0.45
N GLY A 111 5.16 -0.83 -0.85
CA GLY A 111 4.50 -1.84 -1.63
C GLY A 111 3.25 -1.34 -2.32
N ILE A 112 2.73 -2.16 -3.22
CA ILE A 112 1.52 -1.91 -3.98
C ILE A 112 0.48 -2.98 -3.66
N VAL A 113 -0.77 -2.57 -3.47
CA VAL A 113 -1.88 -3.50 -3.25
C VAL A 113 -2.14 -4.27 -4.54
N THR A 114 -2.03 -5.58 -4.46
CA THR A 114 -2.25 -6.48 -5.60
C THR A 114 -3.57 -7.22 -5.49
N LYS A 115 -4.14 -7.34 -4.29
CA LYS A 115 -5.42 -8.03 -4.08
C LYS A 115 -6.13 -7.47 -2.86
N ILE A 116 -7.43 -7.27 -2.98
CA ILE A 116 -8.33 -6.92 -1.87
C ILE A 116 -9.07 -8.19 -1.47
N LEU A 117 -8.92 -8.58 -0.21
CA LEU A 117 -9.49 -9.83 0.30
C LEU A 117 -10.93 -9.69 0.81
#